data_676baafe9d393afa2bf9f7daf8bc56cb
#
_entry.id   676baafe9d393afa2bf9f7daf8bc56cb
#
_cell.length_a   1.000
_cell.length_b   1.000
_cell.length_c   1.000
_cell.angle_alpha   90.00
_cell.angle_beta   90.00
_cell.angle_gamma   90.00
#
_symmetry.space_group_name_H-M   'P 1'
#
loop_
_entity.id
_entity.type
_entity.pdbx_description
1 polymer ?
#
loop_
_entity_poly.entity_id
_entity_poly.type
_entity_poly.pdbx_seq_one_letter_code
_entity_poly.pdbx_strand_id
1 'polypeptide(L)'
;MYTFLALAPILVVLVLLVILRLPAKISMGVAYLVTALLALFVWQASGAQVAAATVNGIIVALTLLFIVFGAILLLNTLKEGGAIVAIRKGFMDISPDRRIQVIIVAWLFCSMVEGSSGFGTPSAIGAPLLLALGFPAMASVMAVLIIQSTPVSFGAVGTPVLLGVWTGINDKPDITQAIAPLSTENYLLQIAGNIGLIHALVGFLIPLLLSGFLTRFFGKNRSFVEGLKVWPFAIFAGLCFTVPYYLVAKYLGPEFPSLVGGFVGLMIVLPLAKRGFLMPKETFDFAPRAKWDEDWLGSLPEERFDDSIAPRFSLVRAFSPYLIVIGLLILTRVIAPLKAFLTGNLTTIEFTNLFGTTISSKIQLAYSPGTILIIASLICILLFKMNGQAVKRSWSSSATTMVAAAPALLLSVPMVQVFINSGSAAEVVNSLPAMPILLAESAAGAFQNAWPLVSPWIGAMGAFIAGSNTVSNMMFAYFQWSTASQIGLDANLAAQVVALQAVGGAAGNMIAVHNVVAACAVVGLMDKEGYVIRKTLVAMTYYAIQAGLIGMGIIFGQIWWWILAVIWPIAFFGIMAMTSKKAVA
;
A
#
# COMPACT_ATOMS: atom_id res chain seq x y z
N MET A 1 -27.40 -13.83 -14.79
CA MET A 1 -27.86 -13.89 -13.39
C MET A 1 -26.73 -14.24 -12.44
N TYR A 2 -26.03 -15.35 -12.62
CA TYR A 2 -24.95 -15.78 -11.72
C TYR A 2 -23.78 -14.79 -11.60
N THR A 3 -23.42 -14.07 -12.68
CA THR A 3 -22.39 -13.00 -12.63
C THR A 3 -22.75 -11.89 -11.63
N PHE A 4 -24.03 -11.46 -11.60
CA PHE A 4 -24.48 -10.47 -10.61
C PHE A 4 -24.45 -11.01 -9.17
N LEU A 5 -24.78 -12.28 -8.99
CA LEU A 5 -24.68 -12.93 -7.68
C LEU A 5 -23.23 -13.10 -7.24
N ALA A 6 -22.31 -13.41 -8.16
CA ALA A 6 -20.87 -13.45 -7.88
C ALA A 6 -20.31 -12.07 -7.49
N LEU A 7 -20.88 -10.98 -8.02
CA LEU A 7 -20.51 -9.61 -7.68
C LEU A 7 -21.12 -9.15 -6.34
N ALA A 8 -22.17 -9.80 -5.85
CA ALA A 8 -22.90 -9.38 -4.66
C ALA A 8 -22.04 -9.19 -3.41
N PRO A 9 -21.07 -10.06 -3.05
CA PRO A 9 -20.19 -9.82 -1.91
C PRO A 9 -19.47 -8.47 -1.97
N ILE A 10 -18.97 -8.11 -3.15
CA ILE A 10 -18.24 -6.86 -3.40
C ILE A 10 -19.20 -5.67 -3.32
N LEU A 11 -20.39 -5.79 -3.94
CA LEU A 11 -21.41 -4.74 -3.89
C LEU A 11 -21.94 -4.52 -2.48
N VAL A 12 -22.11 -5.57 -1.68
CA VAL A 12 -22.51 -5.45 -0.26
C VAL A 12 -21.50 -4.63 0.52
N VAL A 13 -20.20 -4.91 0.36
CA VAL A 13 -19.16 -4.11 1.02
C VAL A 13 -19.21 -2.66 0.54
N LEU A 14 -19.33 -2.43 -0.77
CA LEU A 14 -19.44 -1.09 -1.34
C LEU A 14 -20.63 -0.31 -0.75
N VAL A 15 -21.81 -0.92 -0.73
CA VAL A 15 -23.04 -0.27 -0.23
C VAL A 15 -22.93 0.02 1.26
N LEU A 16 -22.56 -0.97 2.07
CA LEU A 16 -22.56 -0.83 3.52
C LEU A 16 -21.44 0.12 4.00
N LEU A 17 -20.23 -0.02 3.46
CA LEU A 17 -19.08 0.76 3.91
C LEU A 17 -19.08 2.18 3.31
N VAL A 18 -19.36 2.31 2.00
CA VAL A 18 -19.18 3.58 1.27
C VAL A 18 -20.47 4.40 1.24
N ILE A 19 -21.60 3.77 0.91
CA ILE A 19 -22.88 4.48 0.77
C ILE A 19 -23.51 4.70 2.16
N LEU A 20 -23.65 3.62 2.95
CA LEU A 20 -24.26 3.67 4.28
C LEU A 20 -23.27 4.05 5.39
N ARG A 21 -21.95 4.08 5.10
CA ARG A 21 -20.87 4.46 6.02
C ARG A 21 -20.87 3.67 7.33
N LEU A 22 -21.25 2.39 7.27
CA LEU A 22 -21.20 1.51 8.43
C LEU A 22 -19.76 1.13 8.79
N PRO A 23 -19.47 0.85 10.06
CA PRO A 23 -18.14 0.37 10.48
C PRO A 23 -17.67 -0.86 9.70
N ALA A 24 -16.38 -0.93 9.38
CA ALA A 24 -15.80 -2.02 8.60
C ALA A 24 -16.12 -3.41 9.15
N LYS A 25 -16.10 -3.60 10.48
CA LYS A 25 -16.46 -4.86 11.14
C LYS A 25 -17.89 -5.34 10.82
N ILE A 26 -18.85 -4.42 10.71
CA ILE A 26 -20.24 -4.75 10.38
C ILE A 26 -20.34 -5.06 8.89
N SER A 27 -19.78 -4.20 8.03
CA SER A 27 -19.82 -4.36 6.58
C SER A 27 -19.17 -5.66 6.13
N MET A 28 -18.01 -6.00 6.68
CA MET A 28 -17.30 -7.24 6.38
C MET A 28 -18.01 -8.48 6.95
N GLY A 29 -18.64 -8.37 8.13
CA GLY A 29 -19.44 -9.46 8.70
C GLY A 29 -20.66 -9.79 7.85
N VAL A 30 -21.41 -8.78 7.39
CA VAL A 30 -22.54 -8.98 6.48
C VAL A 30 -22.06 -9.55 5.14
N ALA A 31 -20.99 -9.03 4.57
CA ALA A 31 -20.43 -9.52 3.32
C ALA A 31 -19.96 -10.98 3.44
N TYR A 32 -19.35 -11.36 4.57
CA TYR A 32 -18.99 -12.76 4.84
C TYR A 32 -20.23 -13.67 4.86
N LEU A 33 -21.28 -13.27 5.58
CA LEU A 33 -22.53 -14.04 5.63
C LEU A 33 -23.15 -14.18 4.23
N VAL A 34 -23.24 -13.10 3.46
CA VAL A 34 -23.75 -13.13 2.08
C VAL A 34 -22.91 -14.07 1.21
N THR A 35 -21.59 -13.99 1.30
CA THR A 35 -20.67 -14.85 0.53
C THR A 35 -20.87 -16.32 0.90
N ALA A 36 -20.94 -16.64 2.19
CA ALA A 36 -21.12 -18.01 2.68
C ALA A 36 -22.49 -18.58 2.26
N LEU A 37 -23.56 -17.79 2.38
CA LEU A 37 -24.91 -18.19 1.95
C LEU A 37 -24.96 -18.41 0.43
N LEU A 38 -24.38 -17.54 -0.37
CA LEU A 38 -24.28 -17.73 -1.82
C LEU A 38 -23.48 -18.98 -2.17
N ALA A 39 -22.32 -19.20 -1.53
CA ALA A 39 -21.52 -20.40 -1.74
C ALA A 39 -22.30 -21.70 -1.44
N LEU A 40 -23.02 -21.73 -0.30
CA LEU A 40 -23.78 -22.93 0.12
C LEU A 40 -25.02 -23.15 -0.75
N PHE A 41 -25.84 -22.12 -0.97
CA PHE A 41 -27.19 -22.31 -1.53
C PHE A 41 -27.28 -22.04 -3.02
N VAL A 42 -26.44 -21.21 -3.60
CA VAL A 42 -26.44 -20.87 -5.03
C VAL A 42 -25.37 -21.66 -5.77
N TRP A 43 -24.13 -21.63 -5.27
CA TRP A 43 -23.01 -22.38 -5.85
C TRP A 43 -23.01 -23.85 -5.45
N GLN A 44 -23.77 -24.24 -4.43
CA GLN A 44 -23.84 -25.61 -3.90
C GLN A 44 -22.44 -26.16 -3.52
N ALA A 45 -21.59 -25.29 -3.00
CA ALA A 45 -20.34 -25.70 -2.38
C ALA A 45 -20.64 -26.55 -1.13
N SER A 46 -19.82 -27.58 -0.87
CA SER A 46 -20.02 -28.40 0.32
C SER A 46 -19.85 -27.62 1.62
N GLY A 47 -20.59 -27.97 2.67
CA GLY A 47 -20.42 -27.35 3.99
C GLY A 47 -19.00 -27.50 4.53
N ALA A 48 -18.32 -28.62 4.23
CA ALA A 48 -16.92 -28.88 4.57
C ALA A 48 -15.98 -27.87 3.85
N GLN A 49 -16.24 -27.57 2.57
CA GLN A 49 -15.46 -26.61 1.80
C GLN A 49 -15.60 -25.18 2.34
N VAL A 50 -16.83 -24.75 2.66
CA VAL A 50 -17.06 -23.42 3.25
C VAL A 50 -16.42 -23.31 4.64
N ALA A 51 -16.52 -24.37 5.46
CA ALA A 51 -15.87 -24.43 6.77
C ALA A 51 -14.33 -24.40 6.65
N ALA A 52 -13.76 -25.19 5.72
CA ALA A 52 -12.32 -25.21 5.47
C ALA A 52 -11.80 -23.83 5.00
N ALA A 53 -12.50 -23.20 4.05
CA ALA A 53 -12.17 -21.85 3.58
C ALA A 53 -12.26 -20.83 4.71
N THR A 54 -13.27 -20.91 5.57
CA THR A 54 -13.43 -20.02 6.73
C THR A 54 -12.26 -20.17 7.71
N VAL A 55 -11.91 -21.42 8.08
CA VAL A 55 -10.80 -21.70 9.02
C VAL A 55 -9.46 -21.25 8.41
N ASN A 56 -9.22 -21.53 7.12
CA ASN A 56 -8.05 -21.02 6.43
C ASN A 56 -8.00 -19.48 6.46
N GLY A 57 -9.13 -18.83 6.23
CA GLY A 57 -9.25 -17.37 6.33
C GLY A 57 -8.90 -16.82 7.72
N ILE A 58 -9.32 -17.51 8.79
CA ILE A 58 -8.95 -17.14 10.16
C ILE A 58 -7.44 -17.31 10.40
N ILE A 59 -6.83 -18.40 9.92
CA ILE A 59 -5.38 -18.64 10.05
C ILE A 59 -4.59 -17.53 9.35
N VAL A 60 -4.98 -17.19 8.12
CA VAL A 60 -4.35 -16.10 7.35
C VAL A 60 -4.55 -14.75 8.04
N ALA A 61 -5.74 -14.47 8.58
CA ALA A 61 -6.02 -13.24 9.32
C ALA A 61 -5.16 -13.12 10.59
N LEU A 62 -4.97 -14.20 11.34
CA LEU A 62 -4.10 -14.21 12.53
C LEU A 62 -2.63 -13.99 12.16
N THR A 63 -2.17 -14.58 11.06
CA THR A 63 -0.81 -14.34 10.53
C THR A 63 -0.63 -12.87 10.13
N LEU A 64 -1.63 -12.28 9.47
CA LEU A 64 -1.63 -10.86 9.11
C LEU A 64 -1.62 -9.97 10.37
N LEU A 65 -2.47 -10.26 11.35
CA LEU A 65 -2.51 -9.52 12.63
C LEU A 65 -1.18 -9.57 13.38
N PHE A 66 -0.47 -10.69 13.31
CA PHE A 66 0.88 -10.82 13.89
C PHE A 66 1.89 -9.87 13.21
N ILE A 67 1.84 -9.75 11.88
CA ILE A 67 2.68 -8.79 11.14
C ILE A 67 2.29 -7.35 11.50
N VAL A 68 0.99 -7.04 11.53
CA VAL A 68 0.47 -5.72 11.92
C VAL A 68 0.93 -5.33 13.32
N PHE A 69 0.88 -6.27 14.27
CA PHE A 69 1.38 -6.03 15.62
C PHE A 69 2.87 -5.67 15.64
N GLY A 70 3.71 -6.45 14.95
CA GLY A 70 5.15 -6.17 14.85
C GLY A 70 5.44 -4.80 14.23
N ALA A 71 4.71 -4.43 13.17
CA ALA A 71 4.85 -3.16 12.49
C ALA A 71 4.49 -1.96 13.39
N ILE A 72 3.34 -2.03 14.07
CA ILE A 72 2.90 -0.99 15.01
C ILE A 72 3.82 -0.92 16.24
N LEU A 73 4.33 -2.07 16.69
CA LEU A 73 5.28 -2.13 17.82
C LEU A 73 6.59 -1.41 17.47
N LEU A 74 7.15 -1.66 16.28
CA LEU A 74 8.35 -0.94 15.84
C LEU A 74 8.11 0.56 15.82
N LEU A 75 6.99 1.01 15.25
CA LEU A 75 6.62 2.42 15.22
C LEU A 75 6.52 3.05 16.62
N ASN A 76 5.76 2.40 17.50
CA ASN A 76 5.57 2.91 18.86
C ASN A 76 6.89 2.90 19.66
N THR A 77 7.77 1.93 19.41
CA THR A 77 9.12 1.89 19.99
C THR A 77 9.98 3.07 19.51
N LEU A 78 9.92 3.42 18.21
CA LEU A 78 10.59 4.59 17.65
C LEU A 78 10.05 5.90 18.26
N LYS A 79 8.73 6.00 18.43
CA LYS A 79 8.06 7.16 19.02
C LYS A 79 8.43 7.32 20.49
N GLU A 80 8.22 6.31 21.30
CA GLU A 80 8.50 6.32 22.77
C GLU A 80 10.02 6.38 23.06
N GLY A 81 10.84 5.85 22.16
CA GLY A 81 12.30 5.91 22.23
C GLY A 81 12.88 7.29 21.89
N GLY A 82 12.09 8.19 21.27
CA GLY A 82 12.51 9.54 20.89
C GLY A 82 13.22 9.64 19.54
N ALA A 83 13.24 8.57 18.74
CA ALA A 83 13.84 8.57 17.41
C ALA A 83 13.09 9.52 16.47
N ILE A 84 11.76 9.56 16.54
CA ILE A 84 10.93 10.44 15.69
C ILE A 84 11.26 11.92 15.91
N VAL A 85 11.54 12.33 17.17
CA VAL A 85 11.94 13.72 17.48
C VAL A 85 13.27 14.07 16.81
N ALA A 86 14.26 13.16 16.83
CA ALA A 86 15.55 13.38 16.18
C ALA A 86 15.44 13.43 14.65
N ILE A 87 14.60 12.59 14.04
CA ILE A 87 14.30 12.58 12.60
C ILE A 87 13.66 13.91 12.19
N ARG A 88 12.65 14.38 12.95
CA ARG A 88 11.98 15.66 12.70
C ARG A 88 12.95 16.82 12.69
N LYS A 89 13.77 16.97 13.73
CA LYS A 89 14.76 18.05 13.81
C LYS A 89 15.76 17.99 12.66
N GLY A 90 16.18 16.79 12.25
CA GLY A 90 17.07 16.61 11.11
C GLY A 90 16.47 17.07 9.77
N PHE A 91 15.15 17.12 9.65
CA PHE A 91 14.46 17.59 8.44
C PHE A 91 14.20 19.10 8.42
N MET A 92 14.07 19.74 9.58
CA MET A 92 13.81 21.19 9.67
C MET A 92 14.94 22.03 9.04
N ASP A 93 16.19 21.57 9.13
CA ASP A 93 17.37 22.30 8.70
C ASP A 93 17.81 22.03 7.24
N ILE A 94 16.95 21.35 6.43
CA ILE A 94 17.38 20.93 5.08
C ILE A 94 17.18 22.02 4.04
N SER A 95 16.01 22.64 4.01
CA SER A 95 15.64 23.66 3.04
C SER A 95 14.46 24.49 3.54
N PRO A 96 14.43 25.80 3.30
CA PRO A 96 13.25 26.63 3.58
C PRO A 96 12.13 26.44 2.56
N ASP A 97 12.39 25.80 1.41
CA ASP A 97 11.40 25.58 0.36
C ASP A 97 10.45 24.42 0.70
N ARG A 98 9.15 24.72 0.82
CA ARG A 98 8.12 23.73 1.19
C ARG A 98 7.96 22.62 0.16
N ARG A 99 8.26 22.86 -1.12
CA ARG A 99 8.22 21.84 -2.17
C ARG A 99 9.33 20.81 -1.97
N ILE A 100 10.51 21.26 -1.54
CA ILE A 100 11.63 20.38 -1.21
C ILE A 100 11.33 19.59 0.07
N GLN A 101 10.80 20.26 1.10
CA GLN A 101 10.44 19.60 2.36
C GLN A 101 9.40 18.50 2.15
N VAL A 102 8.35 18.74 1.35
CA VAL A 102 7.32 17.73 1.11
C VAL A 102 7.85 16.53 0.31
N ILE A 103 8.79 16.74 -0.62
CA ILE A 103 9.45 15.64 -1.35
C ILE A 103 10.27 14.80 -0.38
N ILE A 104 11.09 15.42 0.47
CA ILE A 104 11.94 14.67 1.41
C ILE A 104 11.10 13.95 2.47
N VAL A 105 10.14 14.64 3.08
CA VAL A 105 9.35 14.09 4.19
C VAL A 105 8.27 13.15 3.68
N ALA A 106 7.39 13.61 2.78
CA ALA A 106 6.31 12.76 2.33
C ALA A 106 6.81 11.68 1.39
N TRP A 107 7.53 12.03 0.30
CA TRP A 107 7.92 11.03 -0.70
C TRP A 107 8.98 10.05 -0.17
N LEU A 108 10.12 10.53 0.33
CA LEU A 108 11.21 9.62 0.70
C LEU A 108 11.02 8.99 2.09
N PHE A 109 10.83 9.82 3.12
CA PHE A 109 10.75 9.31 4.49
C PHE A 109 9.47 8.51 4.73
N CYS A 110 8.31 9.01 4.33
CA CYS A 110 7.07 8.26 4.53
C CYS A 110 7.01 6.98 3.66
N SER A 111 7.66 6.94 2.49
CA SER A 111 7.79 5.69 1.71
C SER A 111 8.64 4.64 2.41
N MET A 112 9.72 5.06 3.09
CA MET A 112 10.52 4.16 3.94
C MET A 112 9.70 3.65 5.15
N VAL A 113 8.93 4.55 5.78
CA VAL A 113 8.03 4.18 6.89
C VAL A 113 6.96 3.21 6.41
N GLU A 114 6.37 3.42 5.22
CA GLU A 114 5.42 2.48 4.63
C GLU A 114 6.04 1.11 4.42
N GLY A 115 7.26 1.05 3.88
CA GLY A 115 8.00 -0.19 3.70
C GLY A 115 8.22 -0.99 4.98
N SER A 116 8.47 -0.31 6.09
CA SER A 116 8.71 -0.97 7.39
C SER A 116 7.42 -1.33 8.13
N SER A 117 6.42 -0.46 8.10
CA SER A 117 5.28 -0.53 9.01
C SER A 117 3.92 -0.70 8.31
N GLY A 118 3.73 -0.09 7.14
CA GLY A 118 2.47 -0.14 6.41
C GLY A 118 1.26 0.38 7.18
N PHE A 119 0.08 -0.10 6.84
CA PHE A 119 -1.20 0.06 7.58
C PHE A 119 -1.54 1.50 7.98
N GLY A 120 -1.31 2.48 7.08
CA GLY A 120 -1.59 3.89 7.35
C GLY A 120 -0.59 4.60 8.25
N THR A 121 0.49 3.94 8.66
CA THR A 121 1.56 4.49 9.51
C THR A 121 2.21 5.76 8.94
N PRO A 122 2.48 5.87 7.62
CA PRO A 122 2.99 7.09 7.03
C PRO A 122 2.09 8.29 7.30
N SER A 123 0.78 8.10 7.27
CA SER A 123 -0.19 9.16 7.57
C SER A 123 -0.13 9.57 9.04
N ALA A 124 0.01 8.60 9.95
CA ALA A 124 0.08 8.85 11.38
C ALA A 124 1.37 9.57 11.84
N ILE A 125 2.46 9.46 11.07
CA ILE A 125 3.73 10.14 11.37
C ILE A 125 3.94 11.36 10.47
N GLY A 126 3.75 11.18 9.16
CA GLY A 126 4.08 12.18 8.15
C GLY A 126 3.18 13.41 8.20
N ALA A 127 1.86 13.23 8.43
CA ALA A 127 0.94 14.35 8.48
C ALA A 127 1.21 15.28 9.67
N PRO A 128 1.36 14.78 10.93
CA PRO A 128 1.80 15.63 12.04
C PRO A 128 3.19 16.22 11.85
N LEU A 129 4.12 15.49 11.21
CA LEU A 129 5.47 15.98 10.94
C LEU A 129 5.44 17.17 9.97
N LEU A 130 4.67 17.08 8.86
CA LEU A 130 4.49 18.19 7.93
C LEU A 130 3.78 19.37 8.60
N LEU A 131 2.75 19.11 9.43
CA LEU A 131 2.08 20.14 10.22
C LEU A 131 3.07 20.88 11.13
N ALA A 132 3.94 20.16 11.82
CA ALA A 132 5.00 20.73 12.66
C ALA A 132 6.04 21.53 11.85
N LEU A 133 6.23 21.20 10.58
CA LEU A 133 7.06 21.99 9.65
C LEU A 133 6.32 23.23 9.11
N GLY A 134 5.08 23.50 9.53
CA GLY A 134 4.31 24.69 9.13
C GLY A 134 3.46 24.50 7.86
N PHE A 135 3.18 23.27 7.46
CA PHE A 135 2.22 22.98 6.38
C PHE A 135 0.79 23.11 6.89
N PRO A 136 -0.17 23.56 6.05
CA PRO A 136 -1.58 23.44 6.37
C PRO A 136 -1.98 21.99 6.66
N ALA A 137 -2.89 21.75 7.59
CA ALA A 137 -3.31 20.39 7.97
C ALA A 137 -3.81 19.59 6.76
N MET A 138 -4.65 20.18 5.91
CA MET A 138 -5.15 19.54 4.69
C MET A 138 -4.03 19.25 3.67
N ALA A 139 -3.02 20.13 3.54
CA ALA A 139 -1.86 19.89 2.68
C ALA A 139 -1.03 18.70 3.19
N SER A 140 -0.84 18.62 4.50
CA SER A 140 -0.14 17.52 5.16
C SER A 140 -0.82 16.18 4.90
N VAL A 141 -2.15 16.11 5.09
CA VAL A 141 -2.94 14.89 4.83
C VAL A 141 -2.92 14.52 3.35
N MET A 142 -3.17 15.47 2.45
CA MET A 142 -3.11 15.22 1.02
C MET A 142 -1.75 14.66 0.59
N ALA A 143 -0.66 15.23 1.08
CA ALA A 143 0.69 14.81 0.73
C ALA A 143 0.96 13.35 1.13
N VAL A 144 0.68 12.99 2.38
CA VAL A 144 0.94 11.63 2.89
C VAL A 144 0.00 10.56 2.30
N LEU A 145 -1.16 10.95 1.79
CA LEU A 145 -2.03 10.03 1.06
C LEU A 145 -1.56 9.83 -0.39
N ILE A 146 -1.15 10.89 -1.10
CA ILE A 146 -0.66 10.78 -2.48
C ILE A 146 0.56 9.87 -2.57
N ILE A 147 1.47 9.93 -1.60
CA ILE A 147 2.67 9.10 -1.66
C ILE A 147 2.37 7.61 -1.49
N GLN A 148 1.24 7.22 -0.94
CA GLN A 148 0.87 5.82 -0.80
C GLN A 148 0.75 5.10 -2.16
N SER A 149 0.62 5.84 -3.24
CA SER A 149 0.54 5.33 -4.62
C SER A 149 1.62 4.32 -5.01
N THR A 150 2.82 4.47 -4.50
CA THR A 150 3.98 3.68 -4.95
C THR A 150 4.49 2.70 -3.90
N PRO A 151 4.78 3.10 -2.64
CA PRO A 151 5.39 2.20 -1.66
C PRO A 151 4.43 1.15 -1.11
N VAL A 152 3.12 1.36 -1.20
CA VAL A 152 2.12 0.49 -0.53
C VAL A 152 2.11 -0.93 -1.07
N SER A 153 2.45 -1.17 -2.35
CA SER A 153 2.53 -2.55 -2.88
C SER A 153 3.55 -3.41 -2.14
N PHE A 154 4.56 -2.80 -1.53
CA PHE A 154 5.56 -3.46 -0.70
C PHE A 154 5.58 -2.88 0.74
N GLY A 155 4.43 -2.35 1.18
CA GLY A 155 4.23 -1.87 2.54
C GLY A 155 4.28 -3.02 3.55
N ALA A 156 4.54 -2.70 4.82
CA ALA A 156 4.67 -3.67 5.91
C ALA A 156 5.51 -4.90 5.50
N VAL A 157 6.72 -4.65 5.02
CA VAL A 157 7.67 -5.68 4.60
C VAL A 157 7.06 -6.63 3.55
N GLY A 158 6.42 -6.06 2.52
CA GLY A 158 5.91 -6.80 1.36
C GLY A 158 4.59 -7.54 1.58
N THR A 159 3.89 -7.30 2.67
CA THR A 159 2.62 -7.97 3.01
C THR A 159 1.58 -7.99 1.87
N PRO A 160 1.38 -6.90 1.07
CA PRO A 160 0.42 -6.93 -0.03
C PRO A 160 0.74 -7.95 -1.13
N VAL A 161 2.00 -8.33 -1.28
CA VAL A 161 2.43 -9.38 -2.22
C VAL A 161 2.51 -10.72 -1.52
N LEU A 162 3.22 -10.80 -0.39
CA LEU A 162 3.48 -12.04 0.34
C LEU A 162 2.22 -12.73 0.88
N LEU A 163 1.20 -11.97 1.22
CA LEU A 163 -0.09 -12.50 1.65
C LEU A 163 -1.19 -12.16 0.65
N GLY A 164 -1.23 -10.91 0.14
CA GLY A 164 -2.28 -10.47 -0.76
C GLY A 164 -2.30 -11.24 -2.06
N VAL A 165 -1.25 -11.13 -2.86
CA VAL A 165 -1.14 -11.83 -4.14
C VAL A 165 -1.01 -13.34 -3.92
N TRP A 166 -0.19 -13.77 -2.95
CA TRP A 166 0.02 -15.18 -2.63
C TRP A 166 -1.29 -15.93 -2.43
N THR A 167 -2.19 -15.40 -1.62
CA THR A 167 -3.51 -16.01 -1.35
C THR A 167 -4.32 -16.25 -2.63
N GLY A 168 -4.18 -15.38 -3.62
CA GLY A 168 -4.89 -15.51 -4.89
C GLY A 168 -4.27 -16.52 -5.86
N ILE A 169 -2.96 -16.77 -5.79
CA ILE A 169 -2.26 -17.61 -6.76
C ILE A 169 -1.82 -18.98 -6.23
N ASN A 170 -1.66 -19.11 -4.91
CA ASN A 170 -1.22 -20.36 -4.29
C ASN A 170 -2.33 -21.42 -4.30
N ASP A 171 -1.92 -22.68 -4.39
CA ASP A 171 -2.82 -23.84 -4.39
C ASP A 171 -3.93 -23.79 -5.47
N LYS A 172 -3.63 -23.17 -6.62
CA LYS A 172 -4.50 -23.13 -7.80
C LYS A 172 -3.93 -24.07 -8.87
N PRO A 173 -4.60 -25.20 -9.17
CA PRO A 173 -4.09 -26.20 -10.12
C PRO A 173 -3.88 -25.64 -11.53
N ASP A 174 -4.75 -24.75 -12.01
CA ASP A 174 -4.66 -24.08 -13.29
C ASP A 174 -3.42 -23.18 -13.37
N ILE A 175 -3.13 -22.43 -12.32
CA ILE A 175 -1.90 -21.63 -12.23
C ILE A 175 -0.68 -22.54 -12.18
N THR A 176 -0.67 -23.53 -11.28
CA THR A 176 0.48 -24.45 -11.12
C THR A 176 0.82 -25.14 -12.43
N GLN A 177 -0.19 -25.56 -13.19
CA GLN A 177 -0.01 -26.19 -14.50
C GLN A 177 0.55 -25.20 -15.53
N ALA A 178 0.03 -23.96 -15.57
CA ALA A 178 0.41 -22.95 -16.56
C ALA A 178 1.83 -22.41 -16.34
N ILE A 179 2.33 -22.38 -15.11
CA ILE A 179 3.67 -21.86 -14.77
C ILE A 179 4.77 -22.94 -14.80
N ALA A 180 4.41 -24.22 -14.93
CA ALA A 180 5.41 -25.29 -14.88
C ALA A 180 6.53 -25.11 -15.92
N PRO A 181 7.82 -25.37 -15.56
CA PRO A 181 8.34 -25.98 -14.32
C PRO A 181 8.63 -24.98 -13.17
N LEU A 182 8.18 -23.73 -13.26
CA LEU A 182 8.42 -22.71 -12.24
C LEU A 182 7.59 -23.01 -10.96
N SER A 183 8.16 -22.79 -9.78
CA SER A 183 7.40 -22.87 -8.53
C SER A 183 6.54 -21.62 -8.33
N THR A 184 5.46 -21.75 -7.54
CA THR A 184 4.57 -20.60 -7.21
C THR A 184 5.33 -19.50 -6.50
N GLU A 185 6.32 -19.82 -5.65
CA GLU A 185 7.18 -18.83 -5.00
C GLU A 185 8.00 -18.02 -6.01
N ASN A 186 8.60 -18.68 -7.00
CA ASN A 186 9.36 -18.00 -8.05
C ASN A 186 8.44 -17.17 -8.97
N TYR A 187 7.23 -17.65 -9.21
CA TYR A 187 6.22 -16.88 -9.93
C TYR A 187 5.77 -15.64 -9.16
N LEU A 188 5.63 -15.73 -7.82
CA LEU A 188 5.38 -14.58 -6.96
C LEU A 188 6.52 -13.54 -7.05
N LEU A 189 7.78 -13.99 -7.07
CA LEU A 189 8.93 -13.09 -7.24
C LEU A 189 8.91 -12.40 -8.61
N GLN A 190 8.50 -13.11 -9.66
CA GLN A 190 8.30 -12.51 -10.98
C GLN A 190 7.21 -11.41 -10.94
N ILE A 191 6.06 -11.69 -10.31
CA ILE A 191 4.99 -10.70 -10.12
C ILE A 191 5.51 -9.50 -9.33
N ALA A 192 6.28 -9.73 -8.26
CA ALA A 192 6.89 -8.65 -7.47
C ALA A 192 7.82 -7.77 -8.32
N GLY A 193 8.67 -8.38 -9.17
CA GLY A 193 9.51 -7.66 -10.12
C GLY A 193 8.70 -6.80 -11.10
N ASN A 194 7.59 -7.33 -11.60
CA ASN A 194 6.67 -6.62 -12.50
C ASN A 194 5.98 -5.43 -11.79
N ILE A 195 5.53 -5.61 -10.56
CA ILE A 195 4.99 -4.53 -9.70
C ILE A 195 6.05 -3.43 -9.55
N GLY A 196 7.28 -3.81 -9.21
CA GLY A 196 8.39 -2.88 -9.05
C GLY A 196 8.68 -2.08 -10.32
N LEU A 197 8.66 -2.73 -11.49
CA LEU A 197 8.87 -2.09 -12.79
C LEU A 197 7.78 -1.06 -13.10
N ILE A 198 6.52 -1.45 -12.99
CA ILE A 198 5.40 -0.55 -13.29
C ILE A 198 5.43 0.65 -12.33
N HIS A 199 5.61 0.42 -11.04
CA HIS A 199 5.76 1.50 -10.06
C HIS A 199 6.96 2.40 -10.35
N ALA A 200 8.09 1.88 -10.81
CA ALA A 200 9.25 2.70 -11.15
C ALA A 200 8.95 3.62 -12.32
N LEU A 201 8.23 3.13 -13.35
CA LEU A 201 7.87 3.89 -14.54
C LEU A 201 6.74 4.92 -14.30
N VAL A 202 5.90 4.73 -13.29
CA VAL A 202 4.85 5.70 -12.92
C VAL A 202 5.31 6.61 -11.80
N GLY A 203 5.93 6.02 -10.77
CA GLY A 203 6.17 6.65 -9.48
C GLY A 203 7.22 7.74 -9.48
N PHE A 204 8.21 7.72 -10.40
CA PHE A 204 9.27 8.74 -10.41
C PHE A 204 8.74 10.18 -10.66
N LEU A 205 7.53 10.30 -11.24
CA LEU A 205 6.85 11.58 -11.46
C LEU A 205 6.01 12.05 -10.26
N ILE A 206 5.77 11.19 -9.27
CA ILE A 206 4.92 11.54 -8.11
C ILE A 206 5.48 12.70 -7.28
N PRO A 207 6.80 12.83 -7.01
CA PRO A 207 7.32 14.01 -6.32
C PRO A 207 7.01 15.33 -7.04
N LEU A 208 7.04 15.32 -8.38
CA LEU A 208 6.72 16.48 -9.20
C LEU A 208 5.22 16.78 -9.15
N LEU A 209 4.37 15.76 -9.28
CA LEU A 209 2.93 15.87 -9.15
C LEU A 209 2.53 16.42 -7.76
N LEU A 210 3.14 15.89 -6.70
CA LEU A 210 2.93 16.31 -5.32
C LEU A 210 3.27 17.80 -5.13
N SER A 211 4.40 18.25 -5.67
CA SER A 211 4.81 19.68 -5.63
C SER A 211 3.83 20.56 -6.41
N GLY A 212 3.38 20.11 -7.58
CA GLY A 212 2.35 20.80 -8.38
C GLY A 212 1.02 20.92 -7.63
N PHE A 213 0.57 19.85 -6.98
CA PHE A 213 -0.67 19.87 -6.20
C PHE A 213 -0.55 20.74 -4.95
N LEU A 214 0.61 20.69 -4.27
CA LEU A 214 0.88 21.54 -3.12
C LEU A 214 0.68 23.02 -3.47
N THR A 215 1.32 23.50 -4.55
CA THR A 215 1.23 24.90 -4.97
C THR A 215 -0.11 25.27 -5.58
N ARG A 216 -0.77 24.33 -6.29
CA ARG A 216 -2.09 24.55 -6.86
C ARG A 216 -3.20 24.68 -5.82
N PHE A 217 -3.20 23.83 -4.81
CA PHE A 217 -4.29 23.78 -3.83
C PHE A 217 -4.02 24.68 -2.63
N PHE A 218 -2.76 24.90 -2.26
CA PHE A 218 -2.37 25.59 -1.03
C PHE A 218 -1.38 26.73 -1.27
N GLY A 219 -0.93 26.94 -2.49
CA GLY A 219 -0.02 28.04 -2.83
C GLY A 219 -0.74 29.38 -2.87
N LYS A 220 -0.02 30.44 -2.60
CA LYS A 220 -0.48 31.82 -2.65
C LYS A 220 -1.10 32.17 -4.02
N ASN A 221 -0.48 31.69 -5.10
CA ASN A 221 -0.89 31.96 -6.48
C ASN A 221 -1.83 30.87 -7.06
N ARG A 222 -2.18 29.83 -6.29
CA ARG A 222 -2.98 28.68 -6.74
C ARG A 222 -2.49 28.10 -8.08
N SER A 223 -1.20 28.16 -8.35
CA SER A 223 -0.59 27.80 -9.63
C SER A 223 0.08 26.42 -9.58
N PHE A 224 -0.35 25.50 -10.44
CA PHE A 224 0.31 24.21 -10.62
C PHE A 224 1.73 24.35 -11.17
N VAL A 225 1.93 25.33 -12.09
CA VAL A 225 3.22 25.60 -12.74
C VAL A 225 4.30 26.03 -11.72
N GLU A 226 3.90 26.71 -10.64
CA GLU A 226 4.81 27.11 -9.58
C GLU A 226 5.44 25.88 -8.90
N GLY A 227 4.67 24.80 -8.73
CA GLY A 227 5.17 23.52 -8.23
C GLY A 227 6.08 22.80 -9.21
N LEU A 228 5.90 23.00 -10.52
CA LEU A 228 6.76 22.38 -11.52
C LEU A 228 8.16 23.01 -11.58
N LYS A 229 8.38 24.21 -11.02
CA LYS A 229 9.72 24.84 -10.99
C LYS A 229 10.78 24.00 -10.27
N VAL A 230 10.40 23.03 -9.46
CA VAL A 230 11.32 22.09 -8.78
C VAL A 230 11.55 20.78 -9.55
N TRP A 231 11.19 20.72 -10.83
CA TRP A 231 11.24 19.50 -11.63
C TRP A 231 12.60 18.77 -11.59
N PRO A 232 13.78 19.45 -11.62
CA PRO A 232 15.05 18.74 -11.60
C PRO A 232 15.26 17.97 -10.29
N PHE A 233 14.95 18.62 -9.15
CA PHE A 233 15.04 17.98 -7.84
C PHE A 233 13.97 16.90 -7.65
N ALA A 234 12.74 17.15 -8.10
CA ALA A 234 11.64 16.20 -7.97
C ALA A 234 11.88 14.91 -8.76
N ILE A 235 12.33 15.01 -10.02
CA ILE A 235 12.69 13.86 -10.84
C ILE A 235 13.88 13.10 -10.25
N PHE A 236 14.91 13.82 -9.81
CA PHE A 236 16.06 13.24 -9.14
C PHE A 236 15.66 12.45 -7.89
N ALA A 237 14.87 13.03 -6.99
CA ALA A 237 14.37 12.36 -5.79
C ALA A 237 13.44 11.17 -6.14
N GLY A 238 12.64 11.31 -7.21
CA GLY A 238 11.82 10.24 -7.75
C GLY A 238 12.66 9.03 -8.16
N LEU A 239 13.70 9.24 -8.96
CA LEU A 239 14.61 8.20 -9.43
C LEU A 239 15.46 7.59 -8.30
N CYS A 240 15.91 8.40 -7.35
CA CYS A 240 16.66 7.93 -6.18
C CYS A 240 15.86 6.95 -5.32
N PHE A 241 14.52 7.00 -5.36
CA PHE A 241 13.65 6.03 -4.74
C PHE A 241 13.31 4.88 -5.69
N THR A 242 12.80 5.17 -6.89
CA THR A 242 12.16 4.16 -7.75
C THR A 242 13.15 3.21 -8.41
N VAL A 243 14.39 3.64 -8.68
CA VAL A 243 15.42 2.74 -9.26
C VAL A 243 15.85 1.66 -8.27
N PRO A 244 16.31 1.97 -7.03
CA PRO A 244 16.59 0.94 -6.04
C PRO A 244 15.36 0.08 -5.72
N TYR A 245 14.18 0.69 -5.62
CA TYR A 245 12.92 0.01 -5.39
C TYR A 245 12.67 -1.10 -6.43
N TYR A 246 12.81 -0.79 -7.74
CA TYR A 246 12.65 -1.77 -8.81
C TYR A 246 13.72 -2.88 -8.76
N LEU A 247 14.99 -2.49 -8.63
CA LEU A 247 16.08 -3.47 -8.58
C LEU A 247 15.91 -4.44 -7.42
N VAL A 248 15.51 -3.93 -6.27
CA VAL A 248 15.29 -4.73 -5.08
C VAL A 248 14.06 -5.63 -5.23
N ALA A 249 12.95 -5.14 -5.80
CA ALA A 249 11.78 -5.96 -6.11
C ALA A 249 12.12 -7.14 -7.04
N LYS A 250 12.98 -6.89 -8.02
CA LYS A 250 13.37 -7.88 -9.02
C LYS A 250 14.33 -8.93 -8.50
N TYR A 251 15.30 -8.56 -7.65
CA TYR A 251 16.41 -9.43 -7.29
C TYR A 251 16.40 -9.92 -5.84
N LEU A 252 15.76 -9.20 -4.91
CA LEU A 252 15.76 -9.55 -3.49
C LEU A 252 14.38 -9.99 -2.97
N GLY A 253 13.30 -9.62 -3.66
CA GLY A 253 11.96 -10.02 -3.29
C GLY A 253 11.10 -8.88 -2.72
N PRO A 254 9.83 -9.17 -2.40
CA PRO A 254 8.83 -8.15 -2.08
C PRO A 254 8.99 -7.52 -0.69
N GLU A 255 9.81 -8.08 0.21
CA GLU A 255 10.00 -7.56 1.55
C GLU A 255 10.76 -6.22 1.61
N PHE A 256 11.58 -5.95 0.59
CA PHE A 256 12.61 -4.93 0.66
C PHE A 256 12.30 -3.62 -0.07
N PRO A 257 11.53 -3.58 -1.18
CA PRO A 257 11.57 -2.47 -2.14
C PRO A 257 11.28 -1.11 -1.53
N SER A 258 10.17 -0.96 -0.80
CA SER A 258 9.78 0.34 -0.23
C SER A 258 10.71 0.79 0.88
N LEU A 259 11.17 -0.15 1.71
CA LEU A 259 12.09 0.13 2.81
C LEU A 259 13.47 0.56 2.29
N VAL A 260 14.06 -0.24 1.39
CA VAL A 260 15.39 0.02 0.84
C VAL A 260 15.36 1.21 -0.12
N GLY A 261 14.34 1.30 -0.99
CA GLY A 261 14.19 2.44 -1.90
C GLY A 261 14.10 3.77 -1.16
N GLY A 262 13.26 3.83 -0.10
CA GLY A 262 13.12 5.02 0.74
C GLY A 262 14.41 5.35 1.51
N PHE A 263 15.07 4.33 2.07
CA PHE A 263 16.33 4.51 2.78
C PHE A 263 17.46 5.01 1.86
N VAL A 264 17.68 4.34 0.73
CA VAL A 264 18.70 4.75 -0.26
C VAL A 264 18.40 6.14 -0.82
N GLY A 265 17.12 6.41 -1.14
CA GLY A 265 16.68 7.73 -1.59
C GLY A 265 17.02 8.82 -0.58
N LEU A 266 16.75 8.61 0.71
CA LEU A 266 17.11 9.56 1.77
C LEU A 266 18.62 9.73 1.90
N MET A 267 19.39 8.64 1.88
CA MET A 267 20.85 8.68 2.02
C MET A 267 21.54 9.46 0.89
N ILE A 268 20.94 9.47 -0.31
CA ILE A 268 21.46 10.23 -1.46
C ILE A 268 20.93 11.67 -1.44
N VAL A 269 19.62 11.84 -1.30
CA VAL A 269 18.95 13.13 -1.50
C VAL A 269 19.23 14.11 -0.36
N LEU A 270 19.25 13.65 0.91
CA LEU A 270 19.48 14.53 2.07
C LEU A 270 20.81 15.29 2.03
N PRO A 271 21.98 14.63 1.85
CA PRO A 271 23.27 15.32 1.79
C PRO A 271 23.37 16.26 0.59
N LEU A 272 22.81 15.88 -0.56
CA LEU A 272 22.82 16.69 -1.77
C LEU A 272 21.91 17.90 -1.65
N ALA A 273 20.74 17.75 -1.03
CA ALA A 273 19.83 18.85 -0.73
C ALA A 273 20.49 19.89 0.19
N LYS A 274 21.18 19.45 1.25
CA LYS A 274 21.95 20.34 2.14
C LYS A 274 23.07 21.11 1.42
N ARG A 275 23.62 20.55 0.33
CA ARG A 275 24.62 21.20 -0.51
C ARG A 275 24.05 22.10 -1.61
N GLY A 276 22.71 22.23 -1.68
CA GLY A 276 22.04 23.05 -2.68
C GLY A 276 21.90 22.40 -4.06
N PHE A 277 22.11 21.08 -4.19
CA PHE A 277 22.06 20.38 -5.47
C PHE A 277 20.64 20.37 -6.05
N LEU A 278 20.49 20.83 -7.29
CA LEU A 278 19.23 20.97 -8.02
C LEU A 278 18.15 21.79 -7.29
N MET A 279 18.54 22.64 -6.35
CA MET A 279 17.60 23.50 -5.64
C MET A 279 17.01 24.58 -6.53
N PRO A 280 15.74 24.95 -6.36
CA PRO A 280 15.13 26.03 -7.10
C PRO A 280 15.77 27.38 -6.72
N LYS A 281 15.84 28.30 -7.68
CA LYS A 281 16.37 29.66 -7.46
C LYS A 281 15.43 30.48 -6.56
N GLU A 282 14.12 30.25 -6.65
CA GLU A 282 13.11 30.97 -5.89
C GLU A 282 12.52 30.00 -4.85
N THR A 283 12.58 30.38 -3.59
CA THR A 283 11.99 29.62 -2.48
C THR A 283 10.48 29.80 -2.46
N PHE A 284 9.75 28.70 -2.33
CA PHE A 284 8.30 28.70 -2.13
C PHE A 284 7.96 28.53 -0.65
N ASP A 285 7.08 29.40 -0.16
CA ASP A 285 6.42 29.26 1.13
C ASP A 285 4.92 29.57 1.00
N PHE A 286 4.13 29.07 1.95
CA PHE A 286 2.70 29.35 2.02
C PHE A 286 2.45 30.83 2.34
N ALA A 287 1.23 31.30 2.05
CA ALA A 287 0.77 32.58 2.56
C ALA A 287 0.78 32.57 4.10
N PRO A 288 0.85 33.74 4.76
CA PRO A 288 0.65 33.83 6.20
C PRO A 288 -0.65 33.13 6.62
N ARG A 289 -0.63 32.43 7.75
CA ARG A 289 -1.75 31.59 8.23
C ARG A 289 -3.12 32.32 8.28
N ALA A 290 -3.12 33.60 8.61
CA ALA A 290 -4.32 34.43 8.60
C ALA A 290 -5.02 34.55 7.23
N LYS A 291 -4.32 34.15 6.15
CA LYS A 291 -4.85 34.12 4.77
C LYS A 291 -5.17 32.70 4.29
N TRP A 292 -5.11 31.69 5.16
CA TRP A 292 -5.46 30.32 4.82
C TRP A 292 -6.97 30.16 4.82
N ASP A 293 -7.47 29.32 3.90
CA ASP A 293 -8.89 28.95 3.89
C ASP A 293 -9.19 28.14 5.16
N GLU A 294 -10.37 28.30 5.74
CA GLU A 294 -10.82 27.55 6.93
C GLU A 294 -10.75 26.04 6.75
N ASP A 295 -10.99 25.56 5.51
CA ASP A 295 -10.89 24.14 5.18
C ASP A 295 -9.47 23.58 5.29
N TRP A 296 -8.44 24.43 5.31
CA TRP A 296 -7.06 23.98 5.43
C TRP A 296 -6.62 23.74 6.87
N LEU A 297 -7.38 24.32 7.81
CA LEU A 297 -7.05 24.33 9.23
C LEU A 297 -7.64 23.11 9.92
N GLY A 298 -6.85 22.46 10.76
CA GLY A 298 -7.32 21.45 11.71
C GLY A 298 -7.85 22.08 12.98
N SER A 299 -8.70 21.34 13.69
CA SER A 299 -9.25 21.74 15.00
C SER A 299 -8.30 21.53 16.18
N LEU A 300 -7.20 20.77 15.96
CA LEU A 300 -6.21 20.58 17.01
C LEU A 300 -5.49 21.91 17.27
N PRO A 301 -5.37 22.32 18.57
CA PRO A 301 -4.47 23.40 18.91
C PRO A 301 -3.10 23.05 18.35
N GLU A 302 -2.39 24.05 17.84
CA GLU A 302 -0.97 23.90 17.59
C GLU A 302 -0.34 23.51 18.94
N GLU A 303 -0.23 22.21 19.20
CA GLU A 303 0.89 21.79 20.01
C GLU A 303 2.10 22.21 19.19
N ARG A 304 2.62 23.39 19.48
CA ARG A 304 4.00 23.73 19.13
C ARG A 304 4.77 22.56 19.70
N PHE A 305 5.10 21.64 18.81
CA PHE A 305 6.04 20.60 19.22
C PHE A 305 7.16 21.37 19.85
N ASP A 306 7.38 21.10 21.11
CA ASP A 306 8.31 21.88 21.91
C ASP A 306 9.69 21.79 21.25
N ASP A 307 10.04 22.81 20.46
CA ASP A 307 11.32 22.89 19.76
C ASP A 307 12.48 23.03 20.75
N SER A 308 12.17 23.27 22.04
CA SER A 308 13.15 23.29 23.13
C SER A 308 13.64 21.89 23.48
N ILE A 309 12.90 20.81 23.11
CA ILE A 309 13.36 19.44 23.38
C ILE A 309 14.52 19.10 22.44
N ALA A 310 15.73 19.14 23.00
CA ALA A 310 16.93 18.69 22.29
C ALA A 310 16.78 17.19 21.91
N PRO A 311 17.12 16.80 20.66
CA PRO A 311 17.07 15.40 20.28
C PRO A 311 18.05 14.60 21.13
N ARG A 312 17.56 13.49 21.73
CA ARG A 312 18.40 12.60 22.58
C ARG A 312 19.48 11.88 21.77
N PHE A 313 19.31 11.79 20.44
CA PHE A 313 20.15 10.99 19.56
C PHE A 313 20.52 11.74 18.27
N SER A 314 21.64 11.35 17.67
CA SER A 314 22.00 11.78 16.34
C SER A 314 21.02 11.21 15.31
N LEU A 315 20.92 11.86 14.16
CA LEU A 315 20.07 11.41 13.04
C LEU A 315 20.42 9.97 12.61
N VAL A 316 21.70 9.63 12.56
CA VAL A 316 22.19 8.28 12.21
C VAL A 316 21.63 7.23 13.20
N ARG A 317 21.67 7.52 14.51
CA ARG A 317 21.13 6.61 15.53
C ARG A 317 19.60 6.51 15.44
N ALA A 318 18.91 7.58 15.05
CA ALA A 318 17.46 7.58 14.87
C ALA A 318 17.01 6.75 13.65
N PHE A 319 17.84 6.65 12.61
CA PHE A 319 17.58 5.82 11.42
C PHE A 319 18.06 4.35 11.57
N SER A 320 18.88 4.04 12.55
CA SER A 320 19.45 2.68 12.72
C SER A 320 18.40 1.55 12.86
N PRO A 321 17.18 1.75 13.42
CA PRO A 321 16.15 0.72 13.43
C PRO A 321 15.77 0.19 12.06
N TYR A 322 15.74 1.04 11.05
CA TYR A 322 15.45 0.64 9.66
C TYR A 322 16.58 -0.21 9.08
N LEU A 323 17.84 0.14 9.40
CA LEU A 323 19.01 -0.69 9.04
C LEU A 323 18.98 -2.05 9.74
N ILE A 324 18.54 -2.12 11.00
CA ILE A 324 18.37 -3.38 11.74
C ILE A 324 17.32 -4.26 11.02
N VAL A 325 16.17 -3.69 10.65
CA VAL A 325 15.14 -4.43 9.89
C VAL A 325 15.70 -4.95 8.57
N ILE A 326 16.37 -4.10 7.78
CA ILE A 326 16.99 -4.50 6.50
C ILE A 326 18.00 -5.63 6.74
N GLY A 327 18.88 -5.48 7.72
CA GLY A 327 19.90 -6.49 8.05
C GLY A 327 19.29 -7.84 8.45
N LEU A 328 18.30 -7.84 9.33
CA LEU A 328 17.58 -9.05 9.75
C LEU A 328 16.84 -9.71 8.58
N LEU A 329 16.24 -8.92 7.69
CA LEU A 329 15.59 -9.44 6.48
C LEU A 329 16.63 -10.11 5.55
N ILE A 330 17.75 -9.44 5.28
CA ILE A 330 18.83 -10.02 4.46
C ILE A 330 19.31 -11.34 5.09
N LEU A 331 19.61 -11.35 6.38
CA LEU A 331 20.06 -12.55 7.08
C LEU A 331 19.07 -13.72 6.92
N THR A 332 17.78 -13.46 7.13
CA THR A 332 16.76 -14.52 7.14
C THR A 332 16.28 -14.94 5.75
N ARG A 333 16.46 -14.13 4.70
CA ARG A 333 16.00 -14.40 3.33
C ARG A 333 17.14 -14.91 2.42
N VAL A 334 18.35 -14.39 2.61
CA VAL A 334 19.47 -14.66 1.71
C VAL A 334 20.35 -15.82 2.21
N ILE A 335 20.50 -15.99 3.53
CA ILE A 335 21.32 -17.08 4.09
C ILE A 335 20.53 -18.39 4.05
N ALA A 336 20.86 -19.25 3.07
CA ALA A 336 20.12 -20.48 2.81
C ALA A 336 19.95 -21.42 4.02
N PRO A 337 20.99 -21.72 4.84
CA PRO A 337 20.81 -22.55 6.04
C PRO A 337 19.84 -21.96 7.06
N LEU A 338 19.90 -20.63 7.28
CA LEU A 338 19.01 -19.95 8.21
C LEU A 338 17.57 -19.96 7.68
N LYS A 339 17.38 -19.69 6.38
CA LYS A 339 16.07 -19.77 5.73
C LYS A 339 15.47 -21.18 5.89
N ALA A 340 16.26 -22.22 5.59
CA ALA A 340 15.83 -23.62 5.71
C ALA A 340 15.41 -23.97 7.16
N PHE A 341 16.15 -23.50 8.15
CA PHE A 341 15.78 -23.68 9.56
C PHE A 341 14.46 -22.97 9.90
N LEU A 342 14.31 -21.68 9.50
CA LEU A 342 13.14 -20.86 9.82
C LEU A 342 11.85 -21.29 9.07
N THR A 343 11.98 -22.04 7.97
CA THR A 343 10.85 -22.57 7.18
C THR A 343 10.71 -24.09 7.31
N GLY A 344 11.55 -24.73 8.11
CA GLY A 344 11.52 -26.18 8.33
C GLY A 344 10.39 -26.63 9.26
N ASN A 345 10.23 -27.96 9.36
CA ASN A 345 9.13 -28.59 10.12
C ASN A 345 9.10 -28.20 11.61
N LEU A 346 10.26 -27.86 12.21
CA LEU A 346 10.31 -27.43 13.62
C LEU A 346 9.68 -26.07 13.88
N THR A 347 9.60 -25.22 12.85
CA THR A 347 9.13 -23.83 12.95
C THR A 347 7.88 -23.55 12.13
N THR A 348 7.38 -24.57 11.42
CA THR A 348 6.17 -24.51 10.60
C THR A 348 5.07 -25.36 11.22
N ILE A 349 3.88 -24.80 11.38
CA ILE A 349 2.67 -25.52 11.73
C ILE A 349 1.85 -25.67 10.45
N GLU A 350 1.59 -26.91 10.03
CA GLU A 350 0.83 -27.21 8.83
C GLU A 350 -0.54 -27.79 9.17
N PHE A 351 -1.55 -27.32 8.47
CA PHE A 351 -2.93 -27.80 8.50
C PHE A 351 -3.27 -28.31 7.10
N THR A 352 -3.08 -29.60 6.87
CA THR A 352 -3.34 -30.24 5.58
C THR A 352 -4.78 -30.71 5.48
N ASN A 353 -5.38 -30.56 4.31
CA ASN A 353 -6.69 -31.12 3.97
C ASN A 353 -7.78 -30.79 5.01
N LEU A 354 -7.94 -29.50 5.33
CA LEU A 354 -8.94 -29.04 6.30
C LEU A 354 -10.32 -29.62 5.99
N PHE A 355 -10.93 -30.31 6.97
CA PHE A 355 -12.21 -30.98 6.88
C PHE A 355 -12.33 -31.95 5.69
N GLY A 356 -11.23 -32.59 5.28
CA GLY A 356 -11.21 -33.54 4.15
C GLY A 356 -11.25 -32.88 2.76
N THR A 357 -11.07 -31.57 2.68
CA THR A 357 -11.02 -30.81 1.41
C THR A 357 -9.60 -30.66 0.89
N THR A 358 -9.44 -30.08 -0.29
CA THR A 358 -8.14 -29.74 -0.85
C THR A 358 -7.51 -28.48 -0.22
N ILE A 359 -8.24 -27.78 0.67
CA ILE A 359 -7.79 -26.53 1.30
C ILE A 359 -6.82 -26.87 2.43
N SER A 360 -5.62 -26.30 2.35
CA SER A 360 -4.56 -26.43 3.34
C SER A 360 -4.06 -25.05 3.79
N SER A 361 -3.45 -24.99 4.95
CA SER A 361 -2.88 -23.76 5.50
C SER A 361 -1.57 -24.04 6.23
N LYS A 362 -0.68 -23.06 6.30
CA LYS A 362 0.55 -23.16 7.08
C LYS A 362 0.83 -21.86 7.86
N ILE A 363 1.41 -21.98 9.03
CA ILE A 363 1.84 -20.87 9.88
C ILE A 363 3.35 -20.96 10.07
N GLN A 364 4.08 -19.93 9.65
CA GLN A 364 5.54 -19.84 9.73
C GLN A 364 5.94 -18.56 10.50
N LEU A 365 5.60 -18.48 11.79
CA LEU A 365 5.83 -17.28 12.59
C LEU A 365 7.32 -16.91 12.67
N ALA A 366 8.22 -17.89 12.78
CA ALA A 366 9.66 -17.63 12.86
C ALA A 366 10.21 -16.94 11.59
N TYR A 367 9.68 -17.27 10.41
CA TYR A 367 10.04 -16.66 9.13
C TYR A 367 9.22 -15.42 8.81
N SER A 368 8.15 -15.14 9.58
CA SER A 368 7.24 -14.02 9.34
C SER A 368 7.96 -12.66 9.46
N PRO A 369 7.64 -11.69 8.59
CA PRO A 369 8.06 -10.30 8.78
C PRO A 369 7.71 -9.72 10.16
N GLY A 370 6.61 -10.18 10.76
CA GLY A 370 6.21 -9.77 12.12
C GLY A 370 7.27 -10.08 13.19
N THR A 371 7.89 -11.25 13.11
CA THR A 371 9.00 -11.63 14.02
C THR A 371 10.21 -10.72 13.85
N ILE A 372 10.57 -10.39 12.60
CA ILE A 372 11.67 -9.47 12.29
C ILE A 372 11.41 -8.10 12.92
N LEU A 373 10.21 -7.57 12.78
CA LEU A 373 9.81 -6.27 13.33
C LEU A 373 9.79 -6.27 14.86
N ILE A 374 9.35 -7.37 15.47
CA ILE A 374 9.39 -7.53 16.95
C ILE A 374 10.84 -7.59 17.43
N ILE A 375 11.71 -8.38 16.80
CA ILE A 375 13.13 -8.47 17.16
C ILE A 375 13.80 -7.10 16.99
N ALA A 376 13.57 -6.40 15.88
CA ALA A 376 14.08 -5.04 15.68
C ALA A 376 13.60 -4.09 16.78
N SER A 377 12.34 -4.19 17.21
CA SER A 377 11.79 -3.39 18.32
C SER A 377 12.50 -3.68 19.64
N LEU A 378 12.76 -4.96 19.95
CA LEU A 378 13.51 -5.36 21.15
C LEU A 378 14.95 -4.82 21.13
N ILE A 379 15.63 -4.89 19.98
CA ILE A 379 16.97 -4.29 19.82
C ILE A 379 16.91 -2.76 20.03
N CYS A 380 15.87 -2.10 19.51
CA CYS A 380 15.68 -0.66 19.67
C CYS A 380 15.43 -0.23 21.12
N ILE A 381 14.78 -1.05 21.93
CA ILE A 381 14.62 -0.80 23.38
C ILE A 381 16.00 -0.65 24.04
N LEU A 382 16.94 -1.54 23.73
CA LEU A 382 18.31 -1.48 24.25
C LEU A 382 19.08 -0.31 23.63
N LEU A 383 18.98 -0.12 22.31
CA LEU A 383 19.65 0.95 21.57
C LEU A 383 19.28 2.34 22.09
N PHE A 384 18.00 2.58 22.35
CA PHE A 384 17.49 3.86 22.85
C PHE A 384 17.51 3.98 24.38
N LYS A 385 17.97 2.94 25.08
CA LYS A 385 17.98 2.88 26.56
C LYS A 385 16.61 3.28 27.12
N MET A 386 15.55 2.64 26.63
CA MET A 386 14.18 2.93 27.03
C MET A 386 13.94 2.49 28.47
N ASN A 387 13.24 3.31 29.24
CA ASN A 387 12.79 2.90 30.59
C ASN A 387 11.58 1.96 30.48
N GLY A 388 11.32 1.20 31.56
CA GLY A 388 10.24 0.20 31.58
C GLY A 388 8.86 0.78 31.31
N GLN A 389 8.63 2.06 31.65
CA GLN A 389 7.36 2.74 31.41
C GLN A 389 7.13 3.05 29.90
N ALA A 390 8.18 3.49 29.21
CA ALA A 390 8.14 3.71 27.76
C ALA A 390 7.95 2.37 27.00
N VAL A 391 8.63 1.30 27.44
CA VAL A 391 8.44 -0.04 26.90
C VAL A 391 7.00 -0.50 27.11
N LYS A 392 6.44 -0.38 28.31
CA LYS A 392 5.06 -0.75 28.62
C LYS A 392 4.07 0.04 27.74
N ARG A 393 4.28 1.35 27.55
CA ARG A 393 3.42 2.18 26.68
C ARG A 393 3.49 1.72 25.22
N SER A 394 4.69 1.47 24.67
CA SER A 394 4.82 1.01 23.29
C SER A 394 4.11 -0.32 23.05
N TRP A 395 4.26 -1.30 23.93
CA TRP A 395 3.60 -2.61 23.84
C TRP A 395 2.09 -2.53 24.02
N SER A 396 1.63 -1.82 25.05
CA SER A 396 0.20 -1.67 25.35
C SER A 396 -0.52 -0.94 24.21
N SER A 397 0.03 0.17 23.72
CA SER A 397 -0.54 0.93 22.60
C SER A 397 -0.61 0.06 21.34
N SER A 398 0.43 -0.73 21.07
CA SER A 398 0.45 -1.62 19.90
C SER A 398 -0.59 -2.73 19.99
N ALA A 399 -0.73 -3.35 21.15
CA ALA A 399 -1.75 -4.38 21.40
C ALA A 399 -3.17 -3.80 21.29
N THR A 400 -3.43 -2.63 21.86
CA THR A 400 -4.74 -1.96 21.75
C THR A 400 -5.11 -1.66 20.30
N THR A 401 -4.18 -1.14 19.51
CA THR A 401 -4.40 -0.84 18.10
C THR A 401 -4.64 -2.11 17.29
N MET A 402 -3.86 -3.18 17.53
CA MET A 402 -4.06 -4.47 16.88
C MET A 402 -5.45 -5.06 17.20
N VAL A 403 -5.85 -5.06 18.48
CA VAL A 403 -7.17 -5.58 18.90
C VAL A 403 -8.31 -4.80 18.27
N ALA A 404 -8.17 -3.49 18.10
CA ALA A 404 -9.16 -2.66 17.42
C ALA A 404 -9.30 -3.00 15.92
N ALA A 405 -8.20 -3.36 15.26
CA ALA A 405 -8.20 -3.76 13.84
C ALA A 405 -8.64 -5.22 13.62
N ALA A 406 -8.50 -6.09 14.61
CA ALA A 406 -8.72 -7.54 14.50
C ALA A 406 -10.11 -7.91 13.96
N PRO A 407 -11.25 -7.35 14.42
CA PRO A 407 -12.58 -7.76 13.95
C PRO A 407 -12.77 -7.58 12.44
N ALA A 408 -12.25 -6.50 11.87
CA ALA A 408 -12.36 -6.26 10.43
C ALA A 408 -11.59 -7.31 9.62
N LEU A 409 -10.38 -7.67 10.04
CA LEU A 409 -9.55 -8.68 9.36
C LEU A 409 -10.09 -10.10 9.56
N LEU A 410 -10.55 -10.46 10.78
CA LEU A 410 -11.13 -11.76 11.09
C LEU A 410 -12.45 -12.02 10.38
N LEU A 411 -13.08 -11.03 9.76
CA LEU A 411 -14.29 -11.17 8.96
C LEU A 411 -14.00 -11.02 7.46
N SER A 412 -13.12 -10.10 7.06
CA SER A 412 -12.82 -9.88 5.64
C SER A 412 -12.01 -11.03 5.02
N VAL A 413 -11.01 -11.56 5.72
CA VAL A 413 -10.15 -12.62 5.15
C VAL A 413 -10.89 -13.94 4.99
N PRO A 414 -11.69 -14.44 5.95
CA PRO A 414 -12.60 -15.57 5.72
C PRO A 414 -13.59 -15.33 4.58
N MET A 415 -14.17 -14.12 4.47
CA MET A 415 -15.03 -13.77 3.33
C MET A 415 -14.32 -14.01 2.00
N VAL A 416 -13.08 -13.51 1.87
CA VAL A 416 -12.27 -13.68 0.67
C VAL A 416 -11.96 -15.15 0.41
N GLN A 417 -11.59 -15.91 1.44
CA GLN A 417 -11.28 -17.34 1.29
C GLN A 417 -12.50 -18.15 0.83
N VAL A 418 -13.69 -17.86 1.36
CA VAL A 418 -14.93 -18.48 0.88
C VAL A 418 -15.23 -18.06 -0.56
N PHE A 419 -15.04 -16.78 -0.90
CA PHE A 419 -15.24 -16.25 -2.24
C PHE A 419 -14.35 -16.96 -3.28
N ILE A 420 -13.05 -17.10 -3.01
CA ILE A 420 -12.11 -17.73 -3.96
C ILE A 420 -12.20 -19.25 -4.02
N ASN A 421 -12.83 -19.89 -3.03
CA ASN A 421 -13.05 -21.33 -2.97
C ASN A 421 -14.56 -21.71 -3.08
N SER A 422 -15.36 -20.85 -3.71
CA SER A 422 -16.83 -21.02 -3.79
C SER A 422 -17.31 -21.97 -4.87
N GLY A 423 -16.44 -22.63 -5.65
CA GLY A 423 -16.83 -23.55 -6.71
C GLY A 423 -17.76 -24.66 -6.22
N SER A 424 -18.68 -25.10 -7.09
CA SER A 424 -19.62 -26.19 -6.78
C SER A 424 -18.89 -27.47 -6.38
N ALA A 425 -19.52 -28.27 -5.50
CA ALA A 425 -19.04 -29.61 -5.19
C ALA A 425 -19.04 -30.49 -6.47
N ALA A 426 -18.10 -31.43 -6.55
CA ALA A 426 -17.89 -32.27 -7.75
C ALA A 426 -19.13 -33.08 -8.18
N GLU A 427 -20.04 -33.34 -7.26
CA GLU A 427 -21.27 -34.16 -7.47
C GLU A 427 -22.44 -33.34 -8.02
N VAL A 428 -22.29 -32.00 -8.15
CA VAL A 428 -23.39 -31.10 -8.55
C VAL A 428 -23.56 -31.13 -10.06
N VAL A 429 -24.77 -31.47 -10.50
CA VAL A 429 -25.17 -31.34 -11.92
C VAL A 429 -25.25 -29.83 -12.25
N ASN A 430 -24.66 -29.42 -13.37
CA ASN A 430 -24.49 -28.02 -13.75
C ASN A 430 -23.61 -27.23 -12.74
N SER A 431 -22.46 -27.80 -12.36
CA SER A 431 -21.49 -27.14 -11.47
C SER A 431 -21.09 -25.74 -11.95
N LEU A 432 -21.06 -24.79 -11.03
CA LEU A 432 -20.58 -23.44 -11.28
C LEU A 432 -19.09 -23.33 -10.91
N PRO A 433 -18.27 -22.66 -11.73
CA PRO A 433 -16.91 -22.33 -11.32
C PRO A 433 -16.94 -21.36 -10.13
N ALA A 434 -15.83 -21.25 -9.39
CA ALA A 434 -15.73 -20.31 -8.28
C ALA A 434 -16.11 -18.88 -8.70
N MET A 435 -16.68 -18.09 -7.78
CA MET A 435 -17.17 -16.74 -8.07
C MET A 435 -16.15 -15.85 -8.81
N PRO A 436 -14.85 -15.84 -8.44
CA PRO A 436 -13.85 -15.05 -9.19
C PRO A 436 -13.68 -15.50 -10.64
N ILE A 437 -13.77 -16.81 -10.91
CA ILE A 437 -13.62 -17.35 -12.29
C ILE A 437 -14.81 -16.91 -13.14
N LEU A 438 -16.03 -17.03 -12.62
CA LEU A 438 -17.24 -16.60 -13.33
C LEU A 438 -17.22 -15.10 -13.64
N LEU A 439 -16.72 -14.29 -12.71
CA LEU A 439 -16.49 -12.86 -12.96
C LEU A 439 -15.42 -12.65 -14.02
N ALA A 440 -14.34 -13.45 -14.01
CA ALA A 440 -13.26 -13.39 -14.99
C ALA A 440 -13.76 -13.69 -16.43
N GLU A 441 -14.60 -14.72 -16.60
CA GLU A 441 -15.23 -15.06 -17.89
C GLU A 441 -16.06 -13.89 -18.42
N SER A 442 -16.87 -13.28 -17.54
CA SER A 442 -17.70 -12.13 -17.89
C SER A 442 -16.87 -10.90 -18.25
N ALA A 443 -15.80 -10.64 -17.50
CA ALA A 443 -14.89 -9.52 -17.73
C ALA A 443 -14.07 -9.72 -19.03
N ALA A 444 -13.57 -10.92 -19.27
CA ALA A 444 -12.85 -11.27 -20.48
C ALA A 444 -13.72 -11.07 -21.72
N GLY A 445 -14.98 -11.50 -21.67
CA GLY A 445 -15.94 -11.27 -22.76
C GLY A 445 -16.25 -9.79 -23.01
N ALA A 446 -16.31 -8.97 -21.96
CA ALA A 446 -16.66 -7.55 -22.06
C ALA A 446 -15.49 -6.67 -22.51
N PHE A 447 -14.28 -6.89 -21.99
CA PHE A 447 -13.14 -5.99 -22.17
C PHE A 447 -12.05 -6.54 -23.10
N GLN A 448 -11.97 -7.87 -23.27
CA GLN A 448 -11.00 -8.52 -24.15
C GLN A 448 -9.58 -7.94 -23.95
N ASN A 449 -8.89 -7.59 -25.02
CA ASN A 449 -7.54 -7.04 -24.99
C ASN A 449 -7.42 -5.66 -24.29
N ALA A 450 -8.52 -4.98 -23.99
CA ALA A 450 -8.49 -3.75 -23.20
C ALA A 450 -8.36 -3.99 -21.70
N TRP A 451 -8.40 -5.27 -21.24
CA TRP A 451 -8.36 -5.63 -19.81
C TRP A 451 -7.18 -5.00 -19.04
N PRO A 452 -5.94 -4.93 -19.55
CA PRO A 452 -4.84 -4.31 -18.80
C PRO A 452 -5.05 -2.82 -18.48
N LEU A 453 -5.89 -2.10 -19.23
CA LEU A 453 -6.30 -0.73 -18.89
C LEU A 453 -7.28 -0.70 -17.72
N VAL A 454 -8.10 -1.75 -17.57
CA VAL A 454 -9.14 -1.87 -16.53
C VAL A 454 -8.56 -2.40 -15.23
N SER A 455 -7.58 -3.30 -15.29
CA SER A 455 -6.99 -4.00 -14.15
C SER A 455 -6.56 -3.05 -13.00
N PRO A 456 -5.86 -1.92 -13.21
CA PRO A 456 -5.51 -1.01 -12.13
C PRO A 456 -6.73 -0.39 -11.43
N TRP A 457 -7.82 -0.18 -12.15
CA TRP A 457 -9.05 0.38 -11.57
C TRP A 457 -9.76 -0.61 -10.65
N ILE A 458 -9.72 -1.90 -11.00
CA ILE A 458 -10.23 -2.97 -10.12
C ILE A 458 -9.39 -3.02 -8.83
N GLY A 459 -8.07 -2.93 -8.96
CA GLY A 459 -7.17 -2.83 -7.80
C GLY A 459 -7.47 -1.64 -6.92
N ALA A 460 -7.63 -0.47 -7.53
CA ALA A 460 -7.94 0.77 -6.83
C ALA A 460 -9.30 0.71 -6.13
N MET A 461 -10.32 0.17 -6.80
CA MET A 461 -11.64 -0.06 -6.21
C MET A 461 -11.57 -1.01 -5.01
N GLY A 462 -10.84 -2.12 -5.14
CA GLY A 462 -10.67 -3.08 -4.06
C GLY A 462 -10.00 -2.46 -2.83
N ALA A 463 -8.93 -1.68 -3.02
CA ALA A 463 -8.26 -0.99 -1.93
C ALA A 463 -9.11 0.15 -1.34
N PHE A 464 -9.86 0.89 -2.15
CA PHE A 464 -10.81 1.91 -1.70
C PHE A 464 -11.86 1.32 -0.77
N ILE A 465 -12.45 0.17 -1.16
CA ILE A 465 -13.51 -0.52 -0.43
C ILE A 465 -12.95 -1.19 0.84
N ALA A 466 -11.91 -2.01 0.68
CA ALA A 466 -11.35 -2.79 1.79
C ALA A 466 -10.39 -1.97 2.67
N GLY A 467 -9.94 -0.83 2.14
CA GLY A 467 -8.99 0.07 2.76
C GLY A 467 -7.57 -0.47 2.89
N SER A 468 -7.25 -1.49 2.11
CA SER A 468 -5.96 -2.17 2.16
C SER A 468 -5.64 -2.79 0.80
N ASN A 469 -4.44 -2.50 0.30
CA ASN A 469 -3.93 -3.16 -0.91
C ASN A 469 -3.76 -4.68 -0.70
N THR A 470 -3.41 -5.12 0.51
CA THR A 470 -3.32 -6.56 0.84
C THR A 470 -4.65 -7.25 0.62
N VAL A 471 -5.74 -6.71 1.17
CA VAL A 471 -7.08 -7.29 1.02
C VAL A 471 -7.56 -7.18 -0.43
N SER A 472 -7.30 -6.07 -1.12
CA SER A 472 -7.60 -5.91 -2.55
C SER A 472 -6.93 -7.01 -3.39
N ASN A 473 -5.65 -7.27 -3.16
CA ASN A 473 -4.92 -8.32 -3.88
C ASN A 473 -5.43 -9.72 -3.53
N MET A 474 -5.75 -9.98 -2.25
CA MET A 474 -6.40 -11.26 -1.86
C MET A 474 -7.70 -11.50 -2.64
N MET A 475 -8.53 -10.47 -2.77
CA MET A 475 -9.82 -10.58 -3.46
C MET A 475 -9.68 -10.78 -4.97
N PHE A 476 -8.74 -10.08 -5.59
CA PHE A 476 -8.75 -9.94 -7.05
C PHE A 476 -7.55 -10.56 -7.77
N ALA A 477 -6.47 -10.99 -7.11
CA ALA A 477 -5.31 -11.55 -7.81
C ALA A 477 -5.68 -12.77 -8.66
N TYR A 478 -6.49 -13.69 -8.14
CA TYR A 478 -6.96 -14.85 -8.90
C TYR A 478 -7.91 -14.47 -10.03
N PHE A 479 -8.83 -13.54 -9.78
CA PHE A 479 -9.69 -12.97 -10.81
C PHE A 479 -8.90 -12.34 -11.96
N GLN A 480 -7.88 -11.55 -11.65
CA GLN A 480 -7.03 -10.91 -12.66
C GLN A 480 -6.24 -11.92 -13.48
N TRP A 481 -5.66 -12.92 -12.82
CA TRP A 481 -4.94 -13.99 -13.48
C TRP A 481 -5.87 -14.78 -14.42
N SER A 482 -7.04 -15.17 -13.92
CA SER A 482 -8.02 -15.93 -14.69
C SER A 482 -8.54 -15.12 -15.89
N THR A 483 -8.80 -13.82 -15.71
CA THR A 483 -9.20 -12.94 -16.83
C THR A 483 -8.09 -12.86 -17.89
N ALA A 484 -6.82 -12.72 -17.47
CA ALA A 484 -5.68 -12.70 -18.38
C ALA A 484 -5.57 -14.01 -19.19
N SER A 485 -5.73 -15.14 -18.54
CA SER A 485 -5.75 -16.46 -19.19
C SER A 485 -6.92 -16.60 -20.17
N GLN A 486 -8.11 -16.14 -19.80
CA GLN A 486 -9.32 -16.19 -20.62
C GLN A 486 -9.21 -15.35 -21.92
N ILE A 487 -8.48 -14.23 -21.89
CA ILE A 487 -8.21 -13.43 -23.08
C ILE A 487 -6.99 -13.93 -23.88
N GLY A 488 -6.44 -15.11 -23.54
CA GLY A 488 -5.38 -15.79 -24.29
C GLY A 488 -3.95 -15.33 -23.95
N LEU A 489 -3.73 -14.65 -22.83
CA LEU A 489 -2.39 -14.30 -22.36
C LEU A 489 -1.73 -15.51 -21.69
N ASP A 490 -0.43 -15.72 -21.95
CA ASP A 490 0.36 -16.73 -21.26
C ASP A 490 0.60 -16.37 -19.78
N ALA A 491 1.18 -17.30 -19.03
CA ALA A 491 1.43 -17.12 -17.60
C ALA A 491 2.34 -15.92 -17.29
N ASN A 492 3.32 -15.59 -18.15
CA ASN A 492 4.21 -14.46 -17.95
C ASN A 492 3.45 -13.12 -18.11
N LEU A 493 2.56 -13.04 -19.11
CA LEU A 493 1.73 -11.87 -19.35
C LEU A 493 0.60 -11.78 -18.31
N ALA A 494 0.06 -12.91 -17.84
CA ALA A 494 -0.88 -12.95 -16.72
C ALA A 494 -0.25 -12.40 -15.43
N ALA A 495 1.04 -12.67 -15.18
CA ALA A 495 1.79 -12.05 -14.08
C ALA A 495 1.83 -10.51 -14.17
N GLN A 496 1.88 -9.94 -15.39
CA GLN A 496 1.80 -8.48 -15.60
C GLN A 496 0.42 -7.94 -15.22
N VAL A 497 -0.66 -8.65 -15.55
CA VAL A 497 -2.03 -8.24 -15.20
C VAL A 497 -2.25 -8.28 -13.69
N VAL A 498 -1.74 -9.30 -13.01
CA VAL A 498 -1.75 -9.36 -11.53
C VAL A 498 -0.91 -8.23 -10.93
N ALA A 499 0.22 -7.88 -11.56
CA ALA A 499 1.02 -6.74 -11.12
C ALA A 499 0.26 -5.41 -11.28
N LEU A 500 -0.50 -5.22 -12.37
CA LEU A 500 -1.36 -4.05 -12.57
C LEU A 500 -2.45 -3.94 -11.50
N GLN A 501 -3.03 -5.09 -11.06
CA GLN A 501 -3.94 -5.15 -9.91
C GLN A 501 -3.29 -4.57 -8.65
N ALA A 502 -2.08 -5.04 -8.31
CA ALA A 502 -1.38 -4.62 -7.09
C ALA A 502 -0.97 -3.14 -7.15
N VAL A 503 -0.55 -2.66 -8.33
CA VAL A 503 -0.23 -1.25 -8.60
C VAL A 503 -1.48 -0.38 -8.47
N GLY A 504 -2.59 -0.82 -9.03
CA GLY A 504 -3.88 -0.16 -8.88
C GLY A 504 -4.35 -0.12 -7.43
N GLY A 505 -4.19 -1.23 -6.70
CA GLY A 505 -4.51 -1.30 -5.27
C GLY A 505 -3.71 -0.30 -4.43
N ALA A 506 -2.43 -0.11 -4.73
CA ALA A 506 -1.63 0.93 -4.09
C ALA A 506 -2.14 2.34 -4.43
N ALA A 507 -2.49 2.59 -5.70
CA ALA A 507 -3.11 3.86 -6.09
C ALA A 507 -4.44 4.10 -5.34
N GLY A 508 -5.28 3.07 -5.15
CA GLY A 508 -6.54 3.14 -4.42
C GLY A 508 -6.38 3.51 -2.94
N ASN A 509 -5.24 3.20 -2.33
CA ASN A 509 -4.96 3.60 -0.94
C ASN A 509 -4.93 5.12 -0.74
N MET A 510 -4.65 5.92 -1.80
CA MET A 510 -4.72 7.39 -1.73
C MET A 510 -6.11 7.91 -1.35
N ILE A 511 -7.16 7.14 -1.67
CA ILE A 511 -8.56 7.51 -1.46
C ILE A 511 -9.30 6.58 -0.51
N ALA A 512 -8.63 5.55 0.01
CA ALA A 512 -9.22 4.57 0.93
C ALA A 512 -9.78 5.25 2.17
N VAL A 513 -11.09 5.09 2.41
CA VAL A 513 -11.85 5.88 3.39
C VAL A 513 -11.21 5.86 4.78
N HIS A 514 -10.83 4.68 5.28
CA HIS A 514 -10.26 4.59 6.62
C HIS A 514 -8.85 5.21 6.72
N ASN A 515 -8.02 5.14 5.65
CA ASN A 515 -6.73 5.83 5.61
C ASN A 515 -6.91 7.35 5.65
N VAL A 516 -7.91 7.85 4.92
CA VAL A 516 -8.24 9.28 4.90
C VAL A 516 -8.74 9.73 6.26
N VAL A 517 -9.68 8.98 6.88
CA VAL A 517 -10.20 9.27 8.23
C VAL A 517 -9.07 9.26 9.25
N ALA A 518 -8.21 8.24 9.25
CA ALA A 518 -7.07 8.16 10.16
C ALA A 518 -6.08 9.33 9.97
N ALA A 519 -5.78 9.68 8.72
CA ALA A 519 -4.90 10.80 8.39
C ALA A 519 -5.51 12.16 8.80
N CYS A 520 -6.82 12.34 8.62
CA CYS A 520 -7.53 13.53 9.06
C CYS A 520 -7.56 13.66 10.59
N ALA A 521 -7.80 12.55 11.29
CA ALA A 521 -7.89 12.54 12.76
C ALA A 521 -6.59 13.01 13.43
N VAL A 522 -5.42 12.59 12.94
CA VAL A 522 -4.12 12.94 13.54
C VAL A 522 -3.70 14.41 13.36
N VAL A 523 -4.42 15.18 12.55
CA VAL A 523 -4.19 16.62 12.34
C VAL A 523 -5.45 17.46 12.63
N GLY A 524 -6.51 16.84 13.18
CA GLY A 524 -7.75 17.52 13.57
C GLY A 524 -8.64 17.96 12.41
N LEU A 525 -8.60 17.30 11.27
CA LEU A 525 -9.42 17.56 10.08
C LEU A 525 -10.69 16.69 10.05
N MET A 526 -11.34 16.48 11.19
CA MET A 526 -12.59 15.71 11.24
C MET A 526 -13.67 16.35 10.35
N ASP A 527 -14.49 15.50 9.72
CA ASP A 527 -15.59 15.88 8.81
C ASP A 527 -15.15 16.56 7.49
N LYS A 528 -13.84 16.60 7.20
CA LYS A 528 -13.28 17.14 5.94
C LYS A 528 -12.72 16.06 5.00
N GLU A 529 -12.98 14.80 5.30
CA GLU A 529 -12.46 13.63 4.55
C GLU A 529 -12.87 13.71 3.07
N GLY A 530 -14.10 14.12 2.78
CA GLY A 530 -14.59 14.27 1.41
C GLY A 530 -13.83 15.32 0.58
N TYR A 531 -13.33 16.38 1.21
CA TYR A 531 -12.48 17.38 0.53
C TYR A 531 -11.10 16.81 0.20
N VAL A 532 -10.53 16.01 1.09
CA VAL A 532 -9.26 15.32 0.88
C VAL A 532 -9.39 14.32 -0.27
N ILE A 533 -10.41 13.44 -0.22
CA ILE A 533 -10.66 12.42 -1.25
C ILE A 533 -10.79 13.04 -2.65
N ARG A 534 -11.50 14.15 -2.79
CA ARG A 534 -11.64 14.85 -4.09
C ARG A 534 -10.29 15.29 -4.67
N LYS A 535 -9.32 15.68 -3.83
CA LYS A 535 -7.98 16.09 -4.28
C LYS A 535 -7.11 14.88 -4.60
N THR A 536 -7.13 13.85 -3.77
CA THR A 536 -6.33 12.64 -3.96
C THR A 536 -6.87 11.76 -5.08
N LEU A 537 -8.19 11.80 -5.36
CA LEU A 537 -8.82 11.11 -6.50
C LEU A 537 -8.20 11.52 -7.84
N VAL A 538 -7.82 12.79 -7.98
CA VAL A 538 -7.16 13.28 -9.20
C VAL A 538 -5.79 12.62 -9.39
N ALA A 539 -5.02 12.48 -8.30
CA ALA A 539 -3.73 11.77 -8.33
C ALA A 539 -3.89 10.27 -8.59
N MET A 540 -4.90 9.64 -7.96
CA MET A 540 -5.22 8.23 -8.18
C MET A 540 -5.61 7.95 -9.64
N THR A 541 -6.45 8.80 -10.22
CA THR A 541 -6.87 8.70 -11.63
C THR A 541 -5.66 8.81 -12.57
N TYR A 542 -4.77 9.79 -12.32
CA TYR A 542 -3.51 9.90 -13.06
C TYR A 542 -2.72 8.59 -13.02
N TYR A 543 -2.55 8.04 -11.81
CA TYR A 543 -1.74 6.85 -11.57
C TYR A 543 -2.32 5.60 -12.24
N ALA A 544 -3.62 5.38 -12.09
CA ALA A 544 -4.31 4.21 -12.65
C ALA A 544 -4.27 4.19 -14.19
N ILE A 545 -4.50 5.34 -14.84
CA ILE A 545 -4.41 5.46 -16.31
C ILE A 545 -2.97 5.22 -16.75
N GLN A 546 -2.00 5.86 -16.10
CA GLN A 546 -0.58 5.71 -16.45
C GLN A 546 -0.12 4.25 -16.33
N ALA A 547 -0.49 3.57 -15.22
CA ALA A 547 -0.19 2.16 -15.02
C ALA A 547 -0.82 1.27 -16.11
N GLY A 548 -2.08 1.52 -16.45
CA GLY A 548 -2.76 0.79 -17.50
C GLY A 548 -2.11 0.96 -18.88
N LEU A 549 -1.73 2.18 -19.25
CA LEU A 549 -1.04 2.46 -20.52
C LEU A 549 0.33 1.78 -20.58
N ILE A 550 1.10 1.82 -19.51
CA ILE A 550 2.38 1.09 -19.39
C ILE A 550 2.14 -0.41 -19.50
N GLY A 551 1.11 -0.93 -18.80
CA GLY A 551 0.71 -2.33 -18.87
C GLY A 551 0.39 -2.78 -20.28
N MET A 552 -0.35 -1.99 -21.04
CA MET A 552 -0.62 -2.25 -22.47
C MET A 552 0.66 -2.29 -23.29
N GLY A 553 1.59 -1.37 -23.03
CA GLY A 553 2.89 -1.34 -23.73
C GLY A 553 3.74 -2.58 -23.43
N ILE A 554 3.77 -3.04 -22.17
CA ILE A 554 4.52 -4.24 -21.75
C ILE A 554 3.88 -5.51 -22.32
N ILE A 555 2.55 -5.65 -22.22
CA ILE A 555 1.82 -6.88 -22.56
C ILE A 555 1.74 -7.06 -24.08
N PHE A 556 1.42 -6.02 -24.85
CA PHE A 556 1.21 -6.14 -26.30
C PHE A 556 2.39 -5.66 -27.14
N GLY A 557 3.41 -5.00 -26.54
CA GLY A 557 4.63 -4.59 -27.23
C GLY A 557 4.48 -3.49 -28.29
N GLN A 558 3.27 -2.96 -28.49
CA GLN A 558 2.97 -2.01 -29.55
C GLN A 558 3.43 -0.60 -29.18
N ILE A 559 4.18 0.05 -30.06
CA ILE A 559 4.85 1.36 -29.80
C ILE A 559 3.88 2.48 -29.44
N TRP A 560 2.66 2.50 -29.96
CA TRP A 560 1.70 3.58 -29.65
C TRP A 560 1.25 3.58 -28.18
N TRP A 561 1.25 2.43 -27.48
CA TRP A 561 0.95 2.41 -26.05
C TRP A 561 2.03 3.13 -25.24
N TRP A 562 3.29 2.98 -25.64
CA TRP A 562 4.40 3.73 -25.06
C TRP A 562 4.33 5.21 -25.38
N ILE A 563 3.93 5.56 -26.62
CA ILE A 563 3.69 6.96 -27.00
C ILE A 563 2.56 7.55 -26.15
N LEU A 564 1.45 6.85 -25.95
CA LEU A 564 0.36 7.29 -25.07
C LEU A 564 0.81 7.39 -23.61
N ALA A 565 1.63 6.46 -23.11
CA ALA A 565 2.19 6.51 -21.78
C ALA A 565 3.13 7.71 -21.55
N VAL A 566 3.77 8.24 -22.60
CA VAL A 566 4.56 9.49 -22.55
C VAL A 566 3.67 10.72 -22.71
N ILE A 567 2.68 10.69 -23.59
CA ILE A 567 1.77 11.81 -23.83
C ILE A 567 0.88 12.06 -22.60
N TRP A 568 0.41 11.02 -21.91
CA TRP A 568 -0.54 11.15 -20.80
C TRP A 568 -0.03 12.06 -19.67
N PRO A 569 1.19 11.86 -19.10
CA PRO A 569 1.72 12.79 -18.09
C PRO A 569 1.80 14.24 -18.59
N ILE A 570 2.25 14.44 -19.83
CA ILE A 570 2.36 15.77 -20.44
C ILE A 570 0.99 16.44 -20.56
N ALA A 571 0.00 15.70 -21.08
CA ALA A 571 -1.37 16.18 -21.21
C ALA A 571 -2.00 16.47 -19.83
N PHE A 572 -1.81 15.56 -18.87
CA PHE A 572 -2.33 15.72 -17.51
C PHE A 572 -1.74 16.97 -16.83
N PHE A 573 -0.42 17.14 -16.86
CA PHE A 573 0.26 18.32 -16.29
C PHE A 573 -0.14 19.61 -17.02
N GLY A 574 -0.33 19.54 -18.34
CA GLY A 574 -0.85 20.65 -19.16
C GLY A 574 -2.27 21.05 -18.74
N ILE A 575 -3.18 20.08 -18.57
CA ILE A 575 -4.56 20.34 -18.09
C ILE A 575 -4.51 20.96 -16.69
N MET A 576 -3.70 20.41 -15.80
CA MET A 576 -3.57 20.95 -14.44
C MET A 576 -3.01 22.36 -14.42
N ALA A 577 -2.09 22.69 -15.32
CA ALA A 577 -1.55 24.04 -15.50
C ALA A 577 -2.60 25.02 -16.04
N MET A 578 -3.33 24.65 -17.10
CA MET A 578 -4.36 25.49 -17.73
C MET A 578 -5.55 25.76 -16.81
N THR A 579 -5.96 24.76 -16.02
CA THR A 579 -7.08 24.87 -15.09
C THR A 579 -6.68 25.55 -13.78
N SER A 580 -5.42 25.98 -13.61
CA SER A 580 -4.97 26.77 -12.47
C SER A 580 -5.71 28.10 -12.45
N LYS A 581 -6.44 28.41 -11.40
CA LYS A 581 -7.06 29.73 -11.23
C LYS A 581 -5.95 30.75 -11.15
N LYS A 582 -5.99 31.81 -11.98
CA LYS A 582 -5.18 33.00 -11.75
C LYS A 582 -5.60 33.56 -10.38
N ALA A 583 -4.62 33.96 -9.57
CA ALA A 583 -4.92 34.70 -8.34
C ALA A 583 -5.83 35.88 -8.74
N VAL A 584 -6.96 36.00 -8.05
CA VAL A 584 -7.72 37.26 -8.08
C VAL A 584 -6.79 38.28 -7.43
N ALA A 585 -6.36 39.28 -8.20
CA ALA A 585 -5.43 40.33 -7.82
C ALA A 585 -5.94 41.12 -6.62
#